data_99d7bdd1829e933b6f10a925ef5007c5
#
_entry.id   99d7bdd1829e933b6f10a925ef5007c5
#
_cell.length_a   1.000
_cell.length_b   1.000
_cell.length_c   1.000
_cell.angle_alpha   90.00
_cell.angle_beta   90.00
_cell.angle_gamma   90.00
#
_symmetry.space_group_name_H-M   'P 1'
#
loop_
_entity.id
_entity.type
_entity.pdbx_description
1 polymer ?
#
loop_
_entity_poly.entity_id
_entity_poly.type
_entity_poly.pdbx_seq_one_letter_code
_entity_poly.pdbx_strand_id
1 'polypeptide(L)'
;MTTLKVGIASYDEMKALTLAIARGQRKLAPQEPRVWFPSTESFAKGLSAGNRDLLRIIVEKAPGSLEGLAQLTGRKKSNLSRTLKTMANYGLVRLDRGPRGRIAATVIHDRIELDLPLVQKDCAA
;
A
#
# COMPACT_ATOMS: atom_id res chain seq x y z
N MET A 1 7.54 10.12 9.87
CA MET A 1 6.98 9.25 8.83
C MET A 1 7.71 9.45 7.50
N THR A 2 7.59 8.52 6.60
CA THR A 2 8.37 8.50 5.36
C THR A 2 7.46 8.55 4.15
N THR A 3 8.08 8.72 2.99
CA THR A 3 7.39 8.70 1.71
C THR A 3 7.50 7.31 1.10
N LEU A 4 6.38 6.77 0.64
CA LEU A 4 6.35 5.50 -0.08
C LEU A 4 6.33 5.80 -1.59
N LYS A 5 7.31 5.30 -2.31
CA LYS A 5 7.35 5.44 -3.76
C LYS A 5 6.64 4.25 -4.40
N VAL A 6 5.71 4.57 -5.28
CA VAL A 6 4.81 3.61 -5.91
C VAL A 6 4.93 3.74 -7.43
N GLY A 7 4.90 2.62 -8.12
CA GLY A 7 4.87 2.60 -9.58
C GLY A 7 3.68 1.81 -10.10
N ILE A 8 3.48 1.88 -11.40
CA ILE A 8 2.47 1.09 -12.11
C ILE A 8 3.22 0.12 -13.02
N ALA A 9 2.93 -1.16 -12.88
CA ALA A 9 3.51 -2.17 -13.74
C ALA A 9 2.55 -3.34 -13.88
N SER A 10 2.50 -3.92 -15.08
CA SER A 10 1.71 -5.11 -15.30
C SER A 10 2.28 -6.28 -14.47
N TYR A 11 1.48 -7.33 -14.31
CA TYR A 11 1.92 -8.52 -13.61
C TYR A 11 3.21 -9.10 -14.22
N ASP A 12 3.29 -9.15 -15.56
CA ASP A 12 4.47 -9.68 -16.25
C ASP A 12 5.70 -8.81 -16.02
N GLU A 13 5.53 -7.49 -16.03
CA GLU A 13 6.63 -6.56 -15.75
C GLU A 13 7.13 -6.72 -14.31
N MET A 14 6.21 -6.84 -13.35
CA MET A 14 6.57 -7.07 -11.95
C MET A 14 7.32 -8.38 -11.77
N LYS A 15 6.87 -9.43 -12.44
CA LYS A 15 7.51 -10.74 -12.38
C LYS A 15 8.92 -10.68 -12.95
N ALA A 16 9.10 -10.03 -14.10
CA ALA A 16 10.41 -9.87 -14.72
C ALA A 16 11.37 -9.10 -13.82
N LEU A 17 10.91 -8.02 -13.19
CA LEU A 17 11.71 -7.23 -12.26
C LEU A 17 12.12 -8.06 -11.05
N THR A 18 11.17 -8.78 -10.46
CA THR A 18 11.43 -9.63 -9.29
C THR A 18 12.49 -10.68 -9.61
N LEU A 19 12.38 -11.34 -10.77
CA LEU A 19 13.35 -12.35 -11.18
C LEU A 19 14.72 -11.73 -11.42
N ALA A 20 14.78 -10.55 -12.03
CA ALA A 20 16.06 -9.87 -12.27
C ALA A 20 16.75 -9.51 -10.94
N ILE A 21 16.00 -9.05 -9.96
CA ILE A 21 16.55 -8.75 -8.63
C ILE A 21 17.04 -10.03 -7.95
N ALA A 22 16.24 -11.10 -8.00
CA ALA A 22 16.59 -12.38 -7.39
C ALA A 22 17.84 -12.99 -7.98
N ARG A 23 18.09 -12.75 -9.27
CA ARG A 23 19.28 -13.25 -9.97
C ARG A 23 20.50 -12.34 -9.84
N GLY A 24 20.38 -11.25 -9.10
CA GLY A 24 21.47 -10.28 -8.96
C GLY A 24 21.74 -9.44 -10.18
N GLN A 25 20.85 -9.49 -11.19
CA GLN A 25 21.01 -8.74 -12.43
C GLN A 25 20.63 -7.28 -12.30
N ARG A 26 19.89 -6.95 -11.24
CA ARG A 26 19.41 -5.59 -11.00
C ARG A 26 19.27 -5.33 -9.52
N LYS A 27 19.63 -4.12 -9.11
CA LYS A 27 19.37 -3.61 -7.77
C LYS A 27 18.47 -2.39 -7.87
N LEU A 28 17.55 -2.25 -6.91
CA LEU A 28 16.69 -1.08 -6.86
C LEU A 28 17.50 0.12 -6.39
N ALA A 29 17.44 1.22 -7.15
CA ALA A 29 17.99 2.48 -6.70
C ALA A 29 17.09 3.10 -5.63
N PRO A 30 17.63 3.98 -4.75
CA PRO A 30 16.81 4.57 -3.68
C PRO A 30 15.59 5.35 -4.18
N GLN A 31 15.64 5.90 -5.39
CA GLN A 31 14.56 6.68 -5.97
C GLN A 31 13.54 5.82 -6.72
N GLU A 32 13.80 4.52 -6.90
CA GLU A 32 12.88 3.65 -7.62
C GLU A 32 11.70 3.23 -6.74
N PRO A 33 10.53 2.98 -7.35
CA PRO A 33 9.38 2.48 -6.58
C PRO A 33 9.67 1.17 -5.86
N ARG A 34 9.13 1.04 -4.68
CA ARG A 34 9.24 -0.18 -3.88
C ARG A 34 7.97 -1.02 -3.95
N VAL A 35 6.86 -0.39 -4.34
CA VAL A 35 5.55 -1.03 -4.42
C VAL A 35 4.99 -0.74 -5.80
N TRP A 36 4.34 -1.74 -6.39
CA TRP A 36 3.81 -1.65 -7.74
C TRP A 36 2.34 -2.02 -7.73
N PHE A 37 1.52 -1.18 -8.36
CA PHE A 37 0.12 -1.50 -8.61
C PHE A 37 -0.02 -2.00 -10.04
N PRO A 38 -0.95 -2.93 -10.30
CA PRO A 38 -1.12 -3.48 -11.65
C PRO A 38 -1.71 -2.50 -12.65
N SER A 39 -2.37 -1.46 -12.18
CA SER A 39 -2.96 -0.43 -13.04
C SER A 39 -3.20 0.85 -12.27
N THR A 40 -3.41 1.95 -13.01
CA THR A 40 -3.78 3.23 -12.39
C THR A 40 -5.16 3.14 -11.73
N GLU A 41 -6.05 2.34 -12.30
CA GLU A 41 -7.38 2.11 -11.72
C GLU A 41 -7.28 1.42 -10.36
N SER A 42 -6.43 0.41 -10.24
CA SER A 42 -6.17 -0.27 -8.97
C SER A 42 -5.60 0.68 -7.94
N PHE A 43 -4.67 1.54 -8.35
CA PHE A 43 -4.08 2.55 -7.48
C PHE A 43 -5.16 3.52 -6.98
N ALA A 44 -5.97 4.05 -7.88
CA ALA A 44 -7.02 5.00 -7.53
C ALA A 44 -8.07 4.37 -6.62
N LYS A 45 -8.43 3.11 -6.88
CA LYS A 45 -9.40 2.38 -6.08
C LYS A 45 -8.87 2.11 -4.65
N GLY A 46 -7.60 1.74 -4.54
CA GLY A 46 -6.97 1.49 -3.24
C GLY A 46 -6.81 2.75 -2.41
N LEU A 47 -6.65 3.89 -3.05
CA LEU A 47 -6.47 5.19 -2.40
C LEU A 47 -7.62 6.14 -2.72
N SER A 48 -8.83 5.61 -2.77
CA SER A 48 -10.04 6.42 -2.88
C SER A 48 -10.15 7.41 -1.72
N ALA A 49 -10.99 8.43 -1.88
CA ALA A 49 -11.21 9.41 -0.81
C ALA A 49 -11.64 8.73 0.49
N GLY A 50 -12.51 7.71 0.40
CA GLY A 50 -12.95 6.98 1.58
C GLY A 50 -11.82 6.23 2.27
N ASN A 51 -10.94 5.60 1.50
CA ASN A 51 -9.80 4.89 2.06
C ASN A 51 -8.75 5.85 2.63
N ARG A 52 -8.56 7.02 2.02
CA ARG A 52 -7.68 8.03 2.58
C ARG A 52 -8.23 8.60 3.89
N ASP A 53 -9.54 8.77 4.01
CA ASP A 53 -10.18 9.14 5.27
C ASP A 53 -9.96 8.07 6.34
N LEU A 54 -10.04 6.80 5.95
CA LEU A 54 -9.73 5.70 6.86
C LEU A 54 -8.31 5.81 7.41
N LEU A 55 -7.34 6.07 6.55
CA LEU A 55 -5.95 6.24 6.97
C LEU A 55 -5.80 7.44 7.91
N ARG A 56 -6.49 8.54 7.64
CA ARG A 56 -6.48 9.71 8.50
C ARG A 56 -7.02 9.40 9.89
N ILE A 57 -8.12 8.67 9.97
CA ILE A 57 -8.72 8.26 11.24
C ILE A 57 -7.74 7.38 12.03
N ILE A 58 -7.07 6.46 11.36
CA ILE A 58 -6.07 5.60 12.01
C ILE A 58 -4.95 6.42 12.64
N VAL A 59 -4.46 7.43 11.92
CA VAL A 59 -3.40 8.30 12.43
C VAL A 59 -3.89 9.15 13.59
N GLU A 60 -5.06 9.78 13.46
CA GLU A 60 -5.57 10.72 14.46
C GLU A 60 -6.07 10.04 15.72
N LYS A 61 -6.76 8.92 15.58
CA LYS A 61 -7.44 8.26 16.71
C LYS A 61 -6.69 7.05 17.25
N ALA A 62 -5.78 6.49 16.47
CA ALA A 62 -4.95 5.35 16.85
C ALA A 62 -5.75 4.23 17.54
N PRO A 63 -6.85 3.73 16.90
CA PRO A 63 -7.65 2.68 17.53
C PRO A 63 -6.83 1.42 17.73
N GLY A 64 -7.00 0.79 18.89
CA GLY A 64 -6.24 -0.41 19.23
C GLY A 64 -6.82 -1.71 18.71
N SER A 65 -7.93 -1.66 17.95
CA SER A 65 -8.59 -2.84 17.45
C SER A 65 -9.45 -2.53 16.24
N LEU A 66 -9.82 -3.57 15.48
CA LEU A 66 -10.76 -3.44 14.36
C LEU A 66 -12.15 -3.01 14.85
N GLU A 67 -12.57 -3.49 16.00
CA GLU A 67 -13.83 -3.09 16.59
C GLU A 67 -13.87 -1.59 16.86
N GLY A 68 -12.81 -1.05 17.43
CA GLY A 68 -12.69 0.38 17.69
C GLY A 68 -12.73 1.18 16.40
N LEU A 69 -12.02 0.69 15.39
CA LEU A 69 -12.00 1.34 14.08
C LEU A 69 -13.36 1.29 13.41
N ALA A 70 -14.08 0.18 13.53
CA ALA A 70 -15.43 0.04 12.99
C ALA A 70 -16.38 1.05 13.62
N GLN A 71 -16.28 1.27 14.93
CA GLN A 71 -17.10 2.26 15.61
C GLN A 71 -16.79 3.69 15.15
N LEU A 72 -15.52 3.98 14.90
CA LEU A 72 -15.11 5.33 14.43
C LEU A 72 -15.52 5.61 13.00
N THR A 73 -15.53 4.59 12.14
CA THR A 73 -15.77 4.77 10.70
C THR A 73 -17.17 4.45 10.26
N GLY A 74 -17.92 3.69 11.06
CA GLY A 74 -19.22 3.16 10.66
C GLY A 74 -19.14 2.02 9.65
N ARG A 75 -17.95 1.53 9.34
CA ARG A 75 -17.76 0.41 8.42
C ARG A 75 -17.85 -0.92 9.15
N LYS A 76 -18.26 -1.96 8.43
CA LYS A 76 -18.27 -3.31 9.00
C LYS A 76 -16.85 -3.81 9.23
N LYS A 77 -16.67 -4.55 10.32
CA LYS A 77 -15.37 -5.13 10.67
C LYS A 77 -14.80 -6.00 9.53
N SER A 78 -15.66 -6.79 8.86
CA SER A 78 -15.23 -7.63 7.75
C SER A 78 -14.71 -6.79 6.56
N ASN A 79 -15.36 -5.68 6.28
CA ASN A 79 -14.92 -4.75 5.24
C ASN A 79 -13.56 -4.15 5.60
N LEU A 80 -13.41 -3.68 6.83
CA LEU A 80 -12.15 -3.11 7.32
C LEU A 80 -11.02 -4.13 7.27
N SER A 81 -11.27 -5.36 7.68
CA SER A 81 -10.27 -6.42 7.66
C SER A 81 -9.75 -6.64 6.25
N ARG A 82 -10.63 -6.73 5.27
CA ARG A 82 -10.27 -6.92 3.87
C ARG A 82 -9.49 -5.73 3.33
N THR A 83 -9.98 -4.51 3.55
CA THR A 83 -9.35 -3.29 3.08
C THR A 83 -7.96 -3.13 3.68
N LEU A 84 -7.81 -3.34 4.98
CA LEU A 84 -6.53 -3.18 5.66
C LEU A 84 -5.52 -4.24 5.24
N LYS A 85 -5.96 -5.47 4.96
CA LYS A 85 -5.05 -6.50 4.43
C LYS A 85 -4.51 -6.10 3.06
N THR A 86 -5.36 -5.56 2.20
CA THR A 86 -4.94 -5.06 0.89
C THR A 86 -3.94 -3.91 1.06
N MET A 87 -4.24 -2.98 1.93
CA MET A 87 -3.31 -1.86 2.21
C MET A 87 -1.99 -2.34 2.79
N ALA A 88 -2.01 -3.35 3.65
CA ALA A 88 -0.80 -3.93 4.22
C ALA A 88 0.06 -4.60 3.15
N ASN A 89 -0.57 -5.26 2.19
CA ASN A 89 0.14 -5.87 1.07
C ASN A 89 0.87 -4.84 0.21
N TYR A 90 0.33 -3.63 0.12
CA TYR A 90 0.98 -2.53 -0.60
C TYR A 90 1.90 -1.70 0.30
N GLY A 91 2.07 -2.07 1.56
CA GLY A 91 2.98 -1.35 2.45
C GLY A 91 2.43 -0.03 2.98
N LEU A 92 1.13 0.21 2.83
CA LEU A 92 0.51 1.46 3.30
C LEU A 92 0.30 1.45 4.81
N VAL A 93 -0.01 0.29 5.37
CA VAL A 93 -0.23 0.12 6.79
C VAL A 93 0.53 -1.10 7.29
N ARG A 94 0.82 -1.11 8.58
CA ARG A 94 1.31 -2.29 9.28
C ARG A 94 0.19 -2.82 10.17
N LEU A 95 -0.04 -4.12 10.11
CA LEU A 95 -1.02 -4.78 10.96
C LEU A 95 -0.28 -5.49 12.09
N ASP A 96 -0.58 -5.11 13.31
CA ASP A 96 0.02 -5.70 14.50
C ASP A 96 -1.04 -6.51 15.25
N ARG A 97 -0.68 -7.73 15.64
CA ARG A 97 -1.54 -8.55 16.48
C ARG A 97 -1.23 -8.28 17.93
N GLY A 98 -2.25 -7.88 18.68
CA GLY A 98 -2.16 -7.68 20.10
C GLY A 98 -2.74 -8.84 20.89
N PRO A 99 -2.91 -8.67 22.20
CA PRO A 99 -3.53 -9.68 23.05
C PRO A 99 -4.92 -10.07 22.58
N ARG A 100 -5.29 -11.34 22.75
CA ARG A 100 -6.59 -11.89 22.41
C ARG A 100 -6.93 -11.81 20.92
N GLY A 101 -5.90 -11.79 20.05
CA GLY A 101 -6.11 -11.76 18.62
C GLY A 101 -6.57 -10.42 18.07
N ARG A 102 -6.48 -9.35 18.86
CA ARG A 102 -6.80 -8.00 18.38
C ARG A 102 -5.82 -7.59 17.29
N ILE A 103 -6.33 -6.95 16.27
CA ILE A 103 -5.52 -6.44 15.18
C ILE A 103 -5.61 -4.92 15.20
N ALA A 104 -4.44 -4.26 15.29
CA ALA A 104 -4.34 -2.82 15.21
C ALA A 104 -3.60 -2.45 13.93
N ALA A 105 -4.06 -1.40 13.26
CA ALA A 105 -3.41 -0.89 12.06
C ALA A 105 -2.61 0.36 12.40
N THR A 106 -1.41 0.46 11.83
CA THR A 106 -0.54 1.63 11.98
C THR A 106 -0.16 2.11 10.59
N VAL A 107 -0.31 3.41 10.33
CA VAL A 107 0.13 4.02 9.08
C VAL A 107 1.63 4.28 9.19
N ILE A 108 2.39 3.71 8.27
CA ILE A 108 3.87 3.79 8.31
C ILE A 108 4.43 4.83 7.35
N HIS A 109 3.61 5.33 6.41
CA HIS A 109 4.01 6.37 5.48
C HIS A 109 2.97 7.49 5.52
N ASP A 110 3.42 8.73 5.49
CA ASP A 110 2.53 9.87 5.48
C ASP A 110 2.28 10.43 4.08
N ARG A 111 2.97 9.88 3.09
CA ARG A 111 2.93 10.41 1.74
C ARG A 111 3.22 9.31 0.73
N ILE A 112 2.57 9.39 -0.43
CA ILE A 112 2.85 8.52 -1.56
C ILE A 112 3.29 9.38 -2.73
N GLU A 113 4.37 8.95 -3.39
CA GLU A 113 4.79 9.52 -4.65
C GLU A 113 4.60 8.48 -5.73
N LEU A 114 3.76 8.79 -6.72
CA LEU A 114 3.49 7.91 -7.84
C LEU A 114 4.42 8.24 -9.00
N ASP A 115 5.21 7.28 -9.40
CA ASP A 115 6.03 7.37 -10.61
C ASP A 115 5.27 6.71 -11.75
N LEU A 116 4.63 7.53 -12.58
CA LEU A 116 3.82 7.06 -13.70
C LEU A 116 4.37 7.67 -15.00
N PRO A 117 5.13 6.91 -15.79
CA PRO A 117 5.60 7.41 -17.08
C PRO A 117 4.41 7.62 -18.02
N LEU A 118 4.37 8.78 -18.67
CA LEU A 118 3.33 9.07 -19.66
C LEU A 118 3.63 8.40 -20.98
N VAL A 119 4.90 8.25 -21.30
CA VAL A 119 5.35 7.58 -22.49
C VAL A 119 6.26 6.45 -22.06
N GLN A 120 5.94 5.25 -22.52
CA GLN A 120 6.77 4.10 -22.21
C GLN A 120 8.11 4.26 -22.93
N LYS A 121 9.17 4.48 -22.17
CA LYS A 121 10.49 4.48 -22.77
C LYS A 121 10.84 3.07 -23.17
N ASP A 122 11.34 2.94 -24.35
CA ASP A 122 11.82 1.67 -24.84
C ASP A 122 13.03 1.27 -24.02
N CYS A 123 12.85 0.30 -23.13
CA CYS A 123 13.91 -0.15 -22.26
C CYS A 123 15.03 -0.88 -22.98
N ALA A 124 14.87 -1.09 -24.27
CA ALA A 124 15.93 -1.64 -25.10
C ALA A 124 17.01 -0.62 -25.36
N ALA A 125 16.74 0.61 -25.05
CA ALA A 125 17.77 1.64 -25.11
C ALA A 125 18.79 1.43 -24.02
#